data_fcfebfde72f394b43b55ad83ea016994
#
_entry.id   fcfebfde72f394b43b55ad83ea016994
#
_cell.length_a   1.000
_cell.length_b   1.000
_cell.length_c   1.000
_cell.angle_alpha   90.00
_cell.angle_beta   90.00
_cell.angle_gamma   90.00
#
_symmetry.space_group_name_H-M   'P 1'
#
loop_
_entity.id
_entity.type
_entity.pdbx_description
1 polymer ?
#
loop_
_entity_poly.entity_id
_entity_poly.type
_entity_poly.pdbx_seq_one_letter_code
_entity_poly.pdbx_strand_id
1 'polypeptide(L)'
;VNIQKLYAAVLAAMGMDSDAIAEEFQSVKASRGKNGSATPTLDQYSRDLTEMAEEGKLDPVVGRDKEIARLIQILSRRTKNNPCLTGEPGVGKTAIVEGLAQRLVTGMVPDTVKDKRVVVLDLSGMVAGSKYRGEFEERIRNVIDEVREQQGILLFIDEIHTIIGAGGAEGALDASN
;
A
#
# COMPACT_ATOMS: atom_id res chain seq x y z
N VAL A 1 19.47 7.56 -10.14
CA VAL A 1 20.57 6.76 -9.53
C VAL A 1 19.93 5.49 -9.01
N ASN A 2 20.39 4.32 -9.49
CA ASN A 2 19.84 3.04 -9.05
C ASN A 2 20.30 2.78 -7.60
N ILE A 3 19.35 2.82 -6.66
CA ILE A 3 19.60 2.66 -5.21
C ILE A 3 20.31 1.34 -4.91
N GLN A 4 20.01 0.25 -5.65
CA GLN A 4 20.70 -1.02 -5.51
C GLN A 4 22.18 -0.92 -5.84
N LYS A 5 22.55 -0.15 -6.89
CA LYS A 5 23.96 0.10 -7.22
C LYS A 5 24.67 0.96 -6.18
N LEU A 6 23.97 1.95 -5.59
CA LEU A 6 24.52 2.78 -4.52
C LEU A 6 24.75 1.96 -3.24
N TYR A 7 23.76 1.14 -2.87
CA TYR A 7 23.85 0.27 -1.70
C TYR A 7 24.95 -0.78 -1.84
N ALA A 8 25.04 -1.44 -3.01
CA ALA A 8 26.11 -2.37 -3.33
C ALA A 8 27.50 -1.68 -3.28
N ALA A 9 27.61 -0.44 -3.76
CA ALA A 9 28.85 0.33 -3.69
C ALA A 9 29.26 0.69 -2.26
N VAL A 10 28.30 0.98 -1.38
CA VAL A 10 28.53 1.24 0.05
C VAL A 10 29.01 -0.02 0.76
N LEU A 11 28.37 -1.16 0.53
CA LEU A 11 28.77 -2.45 1.13
C LEU A 11 30.15 -2.90 0.64
N ALA A 12 30.44 -2.71 -0.64
CA ALA A 12 31.78 -2.98 -1.20
C ALA A 12 32.84 -2.07 -0.59
N ALA A 13 32.52 -0.79 -0.33
CA ALA A 13 33.40 0.16 0.37
C ALA A 13 33.64 -0.23 1.84
N MET A 14 32.72 -0.98 2.45
CA MET A 14 32.85 -1.55 3.80
C MET A 14 33.62 -2.88 3.81
N GLY A 15 34.14 -3.35 2.66
CA GLY A 15 34.97 -4.55 2.54
C GLY A 15 34.21 -5.87 2.42
N MET A 16 32.91 -5.82 2.09
CA MET A 16 32.14 -7.03 1.77
C MET A 16 32.42 -7.46 0.33
N ASP A 17 32.60 -8.77 0.12
CA ASP A 17 32.76 -9.31 -1.21
C ASP A 17 31.44 -9.39 -2.00
N SER A 18 31.52 -9.62 -3.32
CA SER A 18 30.37 -9.61 -4.22
C SER A 18 29.36 -10.71 -3.90
N ASP A 19 29.80 -11.84 -3.36
CA ASP A 19 28.94 -12.99 -3.08
C ASP A 19 28.18 -12.76 -1.77
N ALA A 20 28.85 -12.21 -0.74
CA ALA A 20 28.21 -11.77 0.50
C ALA A 20 27.17 -10.66 0.25
N ILE A 21 27.46 -9.71 -0.65
CA ILE A 21 26.51 -8.68 -1.08
C ILE A 21 25.30 -9.30 -1.77
N ALA A 22 25.50 -10.29 -2.66
CA ALA A 22 24.43 -11.00 -3.35
C ALA A 22 23.57 -11.83 -2.39
N GLU A 23 24.17 -12.50 -1.40
CA GLU A 23 23.46 -13.23 -0.35
C GLU A 23 22.64 -12.29 0.55
N GLU A 24 23.18 -11.15 0.93
CA GLU A 24 22.43 -10.12 1.68
C GLU A 24 21.22 -9.62 0.90
N PHE A 25 21.38 -9.32 -0.40
CA PHE A 25 20.23 -8.95 -1.25
C PHE A 25 19.22 -10.09 -1.42
N GLN A 26 19.66 -11.34 -1.48
CA GLN A 26 18.77 -12.49 -1.56
C GLN A 26 18.07 -12.75 -0.21
N SER A 27 18.75 -12.57 0.92
CA SER A 27 18.16 -12.72 2.24
C SER A 27 17.11 -11.63 2.53
N VAL A 28 17.35 -10.39 2.11
CA VAL A 28 16.38 -9.29 2.19
C VAL A 28 15.18 -9.53 1.25
N LYS A 29 15.41 -10.11 0.06
CA LYS A 29 14.31 -10.54 -0.84
C LYS A 29 13.57 -11.77 -0.30
N ALA A 30 14.25 -12.74 0.27
CA ALA A 30 13.65 -13.95 0.83
C ALA A 30 12.83 -13.68 2.09
N SER A 31 13.22 -12.68 2.89
CA SER A 31 12.40 -12.23 4.03
C SER A 31 11.13 -11.49 3.61
N ARG A 32 11.04 -11.03 2.34
CA ARG A 32 9.83 -10.48 1.70
C ARG A 32 9.04 -11.51 0.90
N GLY A 33 9.50 -12.76 0.75
CA GLY A 33 8.93 -13.80 -0.10
C GLY A 33 8.17 -14.88 0.66
N LYS A 34 6.86 -14.85 0.53
CA LYS A 34 5.84 -15.92 0.44
C LYS A 34 5.82 -17.15 1.38
N ASN A 35 6.69 -17.29 2.38
CA ASN A 35 6.51 -18.33 3.39
C ASN A 35 6.73 -17.76 4.79
N GLY A 36 5.62 -17.29 5.39
CA GLY A 36 5.58 -16.64 6.68
C GLY A 36 5.31 -15.13 6.59
N SER A 37 4.53 -14.68 5.59
CA SER A 37 4.07 -13.29 5.55
C SER A 37 3.34 -12.94 6.85
N ALA A 38 3.71 -11.83 7.45
CA ALA A 38 3.01 -11.29 8.62
C ALA A 38 1.62 -10.73 8.24
N THR A 39 1.29 -10.68 6.93
CA THR A 39 0.05 -10.13 6.38
C THR A 39 -0.55 -11.05 5.30
N PRO A 40 -0.89 -12.32 5.60
CA PRO A 40 -1.30 -13.29 4.58
C PRO A 40 -2.64 -12.92 3.92
N THR A 41 -3.60 -12.35 4.64
CA THR A 41 -4.89 -11.95 4.09
C THR A 41 -4.76 -10.69 3.24
N LEU A 42 -3.98 -9.72 3.72
CA LEU A 42 -3.70 -8.49 2.96
C LEU A 42 -3.00 -8.82 1.63
N ASP A 43 -1.95 -9.65 1.66
CA ASP A 43 -1.18 -10.00 0.47
C ASP A 43 -2.01 -10.74 -0.59
N GLN A 44 -3.06 -11.47 -0.16
CA GLN A 44 -3.97 -12.17 -1.05
C GLN A 44 -4.89 -11.20 -1.83
N TYR A 45 -5.33 -10.12 -1.19
CA TYR A 45 -6.34 -9.20 -1.71
C TYR A 45 -5.80 -7.79 -1.96
N SER A 46 -4.49 -7.65 -2.17
CA SER A 46 -3.89 -6.34 -2.37
C SER A 46 -2.77 -6.33 -3.41
N ARG A 47 -2.40 -5.11 -3.82
CA ARG A 47 -1.21 -4.84 -4.64
C ARG A 47 -0.28 -3.91 -3.88
N ASP A 48 0.98 -4.28 -3.74
CA ASP A 48 2.01 -3.42 -3.16
C ASP A 48 2.55 -2.45 -4.22
N LEU A 49 2.15 -1.20 -4.15
CA LEU A 49 2.63 -0.16 -5.08
C LEU A 49 4.08 0.22 -4.83
N THR A 50 4.57 0.06 -3.59
CA THR A 50 5.97 0.35 -3.28
C THR A 50 6.88 -0.69 -3.94
N GLU A 51 6.53 -1.98 -3.86
CA GLU A 51 7.24 -3.05 -4.56
C GLU A 51 7.18 -2.85 -6.08
N MET A 52 6.01 -2.52 -6.62
CA MET A 52 5.87 -2.23 -8.06
C MET A 52 6.70 -1.02 -8.50
N ALA A 53 6.83 0.00 -7.66
CA ALA A 53 7.69 1.16 -7.92
C ALA A 53 9.18 0.79 -7.89
N GLU A 54 9.61 -0.04 -6.93
CA GLU A 54 10.98 -0.56 -6.85
C GLU A 54 11.37 -1.37 -8.09
N GLU A 55 10.42 -2.15 -8.63
CA GLU A 55 10.58 -2.95 -9.85
C GLU A 55 10.45 -2.14 -11.14
N GLY A 56 10.08 -0.85 -11.05
CA GLY A 56 9.87 0.02 -12.22
C GLY A 56 8.64 -0.36 -13.05
N LYS A 57 7.63 -0.99 -12.44
CA LYS A 57 6.38 -1.43 -13.08
C LYS A 57 5.29 -0.36 -13.10
N LEU A 58 5.50 0.77 -12.41
CA LEU A 58 4.56 1.89 -12.40
C LEU A 58 4.89 2.90 -13.49
N ASP A 59 3.86 3.40 -14.15
CA ASP A 59 3.99 4.47 -15.11
C ASP A 59 4.41 5.79 -14.42
N PRO A 60 5.19 6.66 -15.08
CA PRO A 60 5.58 7.94 -14.52
C PRO A 60 4.35 8.85 -14.36
N VAL A 61 4.18 9.38 -13.16
CA VAL A 61 3.07 10.29 -12.84
C VAL A 61 3.45 11.71 -13.18
N VAL A 62 2.69 12.35 -14.06
CA VAL A 62 2.95 13.71 -14.56
C VAL A 62 1.85 14.66 -14.09
N GLY A 63 2.24 15.85 -13.65
CA GLY A 63 1.32 16.95 -13.34
C GLY A 63 0.52 16.81 -12.04
N ARG A 64 0.92 15.90 -11.14
CA ARG A 64 0.28 15.66 -9.83
C ARG A 64 1.15 16.00 -8.62
N ASP A 65 2.19 16.80 -8.82
CA ASP A 65 3.16 17.11 -7.77
C ASP A 65 2.54 17.80 -6.55
N LYS A 66 1.56 18.68 -6.78
CA LYS A 66 0.89 19.43 -5.72
C LYS A 66 0.02 18.51 -4.85
N GLU A 67 -0.73 17.62 -5.49
CA GLU A 67 -1.61 16.67 -4.83
C GLU A 67 -0.79 15.64 -4.04
N ILE A 68 0.28 15.11 -4.61
CA ILE A 68 1.19 14.18 -3.95
C ILE A 68 1.88 14.85 -2.75
N ALA A 69 2.38 16.08 -2.91
CA ALA A 69 2.97 16.84 -1.81
C ALA A 69 1.97 17.08 -0.67
N ARG A 70 0.71 17.40 -1.01
CA ARG A 70 -0.35 17.56 -0.03
C ARG A 70 -0.69 16.27 0.69
N LEU A 71 -0.73 15.15 -0.03
CA LEU A 71 -0.93 13.81 0.52
C LEU A 71 0.16 13.47 1.55
N ILE A 72 1.43 13.65 1.19
CA ILE A 72 2.58 13.43 2.06
C ILE A 72 2.50 14.34 3.31
N GLN A 73 2.14 15.60 3.13
CA GLN A 73 1.98 16.54 4.25
C GLN A 73 0.92 16.07 5.25
N ILE A 74 -0.20 15.51 4.78
CA ILE A 74 -1.26 15.01 5.66
C ILE A 74 -0.80 13.74 6.36
N LEU A 75 -0.19 12.78 5.65
CA LEU A 75 0.34 11.53 6.20
C LEU A 75 1.43 11.76 7.26
N SER A 76 2.16 12.87 7.16
CA SER A 76 3.23 13.23 8.11
C SER A 76 2.72 13.87 9.40
N ARG A 77 1.42 14.10 9.56
CA ARG A 77 0.84 14.65 10.78
C ARG A 77 0.84 13.64 11.92
N ARG A 78 0.88 14.11 13.16
CA ARG A 78 0.74 13.26 14.35
C ARG A 78 -0.70 12.77 14.56
N THR A 79 -1.68 13.57 14.16
CA THR A 79 -3.12 13.28 14.27
C THR A 79 -3.81 13.72 12.99
N LYS A 80 -5.00 13.16 12.69
CA LYS A 80 -5.76 13.45 11.45
C LYS A 80 -4.90 13.24 10.20
N ASN A 81 -4.16 12.13 10.19
CA ASN A 81 -3.21 11.76 9.16
C ASN A 81 -3.79 10.79 8.11
N ASN A 82 -5.10 10.59 8.09
CA ASN A 82 -5.79 9.77 7.11
C ASN A 82 -6.40 10.67 6.02
N PRO A 83 -5.72 10.86 4.87
CA PRO A 83 -6.24 11.67 3.77
C PRO A 83 -7.36 10.95 3.02
N CYS A 84 -8.31 11.72 2.48
CA CYS A 84 -9.31 11.25 1.54
C CYS A 84 -9.11 11.97 0.20
N LEU A 85 -8.96 11.19 -0.89
CA LEU A 85 -8.91 11.70 -2.24
C LEU A 85 -10.33 11.77 -2.81
N THR A 86 -10.82 12.98 -3.08
CA THR A 86 -12.14 13.21 -3.65
C THR A 86 -12.02 13.66 -5.10
N GLY A 87 -12.95 13.26 -5.93
CA GLY A 87 -13.00 13.61 -7.35
C GLY A 87 -13.83 12.64 -8.15
N GLU A 88 -14.20 13.03 -9.37
CA GLU A 88 -14.95 12.19 -10.30
C GLU A 88 -14.18 10.91 -10.68
N PRO A 89 -14.85 9.86 -11.14
CA PRO A 89 -14.19 8.69 -11.72
C PRO A 89 -13.26 9.09 -12.85
N GLY A 90 -12.09 8.44 -12.94
CA GLY A 90 -11.13 8.67 -14.02
C GLY A 90 -10.24 9.91 -13.90
N VAL A 91 -10.39 10.77 -12.88
CA VAL A 91 -9.54 11.96 -12.72
C VAL A 91 -8.11 11.68 -12.27
N GLY A 92 -7.75 10.41 -12.05
CA GLY A 92 -6.39 9.99 -11.68
C GLY A 92 -6.12 9.94 -10.18
N LYS A 93 -7.11 9.61 -9.35
CA LYS A 93 -6.90 9.42 -7.90
C LYS A 93 -5.86 8.34 -7.60
N THR A 94 -5.92 7.21 -8.31
CA THR A 94 -4.95 6.11 -8.17
C THR A 94 -3.55 6.54 -8.60
N ALA A 95 -3.41 7.34 -9.67
CA ALA A 95 -2.13 7.86 -10.11
C ALA A 95 -1.43 8.72 -9.03
N ILE A 96 -2.18 9.46 -8.20
CA ILE A 96 -1.61 10.21 -7.07
C ILE A 96 -0.97 9.26 -6.05
N VAL A 97 -1.60 8.11 -5.79
CA VAL A 97 -1.10 7.10 -4.86
C VAL A 97 0.11 6.36 -5.44
N GLU A 98 0.11 6.07 -6.73
CA GLU A 98 1.27 5.52 -7.46
C GLU A 98 2.46 6.51 -7.41
N GLY A 99 2.20 7.80 -7.60
CA GLY A 99 3.22 8.85 -7.46
C GLY A 99 3.75 8.97 -6.02
N LEU A 100 2.94 8.72 -5.00
CA LEU A 100 3.41 8.62 -3.61
C LEU A 100 4.37 7.44 -3.45
N ALA A 101 4.02 6.26 -3.97
CA ALA A 101 4.87 5.07 -3.90
C ALA A 101 6.23 5.32 -4.59
N GLN A 102 6.23 5.95 -5.76
CA GLN A 102 7.47 6.34 -6.47
C GLN A 102 8.34 7.30 -5.63
N ARG A 103 7.73 8.26 -4.92
CA ARG A 103 8.47 9.19 -4.04
C ARG A 103 9.02 8.51 -2.80
N LEU A 104 8.31 7.52 -2.25
CA LEU A 104 8.81 6.71 -1.13
C LEU A 104 10.07 5.95 -1.53
N VAL A 105 10.03 5.27 -2.67
CA VAL A 105 11.16 4.49 -3.20
C VAL A 105 12.37 5.37 -3.54
N THR A 106 12.12 6.57 -4.08
CA THR A 106 13.20 7.53 -4.41
C THR A 106 13.70 8.33 -3.21
N GLY A 107 13.09 8.16 -2.03
CA GLY A 107 13.47 8.87 -0.81
C GLY A 107 13.09 10.36 -0.82
N MET A 108 12.22 10.80 -1.75
CA MET A 108 11.75 12.19 -1.84
C MET A 108 10.55 12.44 -0.91
N VAL A 109 10.67 11.98 0.33
CA VAL A 109 9.65 12.10 1.39
C VAL A 109 10.28 12.39 2.73
N PRO A 110 9.57 13.01 3.69
CA PRO A 110 10.05 13.18 5.05
C PRO A 110 10.27 11.84 5.78
N ASP A 111 11.17 11.82 6.77
CA ASP A 111 11.50 10.63 7.56
C ASP A 111 10.28 9.99 8.25
N THR A 112 9.24 10.79 8.54
CA THR A 112 7.99 10.32 9.15
C THR A 112 7.23 9.29 8.33
N VAL A 113 7.45 9.26 7.02
CA VAL A 113 6.77 8.35 6.07
C VAL A 113 7.73 7.49 5.23
N LYS A 114 9.06 7.70 5.39
CA LYS A 114 10.10 7.08 4.54
C LYS A 114 10.07 5.57 4.52
N ASP A 115 9.80 4.93 5.66
CA ASP A 115 9.85 3.46 5.80
C ASP A 115 8.46 2.83 5.62
N LYS A 116 7.53 3.55 4.98
CA LYS A 116 6.17 3.09 4.76
C LYS A 116 6.04 2.33 3.44
N ARG A 117 5.18 1.30 3.43
CA ARG A 117 4.70 0.60 2.22
C ARG A 117 3.33 1.13 1.85
N VAL A 118 3.08 1.35 0.58
CA VAL A 118 1.75 1.70 0.04
C VAL A 118 1.13 0.47 -0.57
N VAL A 119 0.02 0.04 -0.01
CA VAL A 119 -0.69 -1.18 -0.42
C VAL A 119 -2.12 -0.83 -0.81
N VAL A 120 -2.55 -1.21 -2.01
CA VAL A 120 -3.90 -1.00 -2.53
C VAL A 120 -4.75 -2.22 -2.27
N LEU A 121 -5.84 -2.06 -1.54
CA LEU A 121 -6.79 -3.13 -1.26
C LEU A 121 -7.78 -3.31 -2.42
N ASP A 122 -7.91 -4.54 -2.91
CA ASP A 122 -8.91 -4.94 -3.90
C ASP A 122 -10.21 -5.39 -3.21
N LEU A 123 -11.09 -4.45 -2.93
CA LEU A 123 -12.40 -4.74 -2.34
C LEU A 123 -13.27 -5.60 -3.25
N SER A 124 -13.19 -5.40 -4.57
CA SER A 124 -13.99 -6.15 -5.53
C SER A 124 -13.60 -7.62 -5.55
N GLY A 125 -12.31 -7.93 -5.51
CA GLY A 125 -11.79 -9.28 -5.38
C GLY A 125 -12.20 -9.95 -4.07
N MET A 126 -12.24 -9.19 -2.98
CA MET A 126 -12.69 -9.69 -1.67
C MET A 126 -14.16 -10.07 -1.66
N VAL A 127 -15.02 -9.26 -2.30
CA VAL A 127 -16.47 -9.53 -2.41
C VAL A 127 -16.72 -10.71 -3.36
N ALA A 128 -16.10 -10.71 -4.54
CA ALA A 128 -16.30 -11.75 -5.55
C ALA A 128 -15.90 -13.15 -5.06
N GLY A 129 -14.93 -13.25 -4.16
CA GLY A 129 -14.49 -14.51 -3.56
C GLY A 129 -15.28 -14.96 -2.33
N SER A 130 -16.30 -14.21 -1.89
CA SER A 130 -17.15 -14.58 -0.76
C SER A 130 -18.50 -15.11 -1.20
N LYS A 131 -18.92 -16.27 -0.63
CA LYS A 131 -20.27 -16.83 -0.87
C LYS A 131 -21.31 -16.21 0.05
N TYR A 132 -20.90 -15.73 1.21
CA TYR A 132 -21.74 -15.15 2.24
C TYR A 132 -21.19 -13.83 2.70
N ARG A 133 -22.05 -12.90 3.09
CA ARG A 133 -21.69 -11.57 3.59
C ARG A 133 -20.73 -11.64 4.78
N GLY A 134 -20.94 -12.60 5.70
CA GLY A 134 -20.06 -12.78 6.85
C GLY A 134 -18.60 -13.10 6.51
N GLU A 135 -18.35 -13.81 5.40
CA GLU A 135 -17.00 -14.10 4.94
C GLU A 135 -16.26 -12.82 4.49
N PHE A 136 -16.96 -11.90 3.83
CA PHE A 136 -16.40 -10.61 3.43
C PHE A 136 -16.05 -9.74 4.66
N GLU A 137 -16.97 -9.68 5.65
CA GLU A 137 -16.73 -8.93 6.88
C GLU A 137 -15.54 -9.50 7.68
N GLU A 138 -15.40 -10.82 7.72
CA GLU A 138 -14.26 -11.50 8.36
C GLU A 138 -12.94 -11.20 7.62
N ARG A 139 -12.92 -11.24 6.29
CA ARG A 139 -11.73 -10.90 5.49
C ARG A 139 -11.28 -9.46 5.72
N ILE A 140 -12.20 -8.50 5.73
CA ILE A 140 -11.88 -7.09 6.02
C ILE A 140 -11.32 -6.96 7.44
N ARG A 141 -11.91 -7.63 8.43
CA ARG A 141 -11.42 -7.60 9.81
C ARG A 141 -9.99 -8.12 9.89
N ASN A 142 -9.71 -9.26 9.28
CA ASN A 142 -8.37 -9.84 9.25
C ASN A 142 -7.34 -8.89 8.61
N VAL A 143 -7.68 -8.26 7.47
CA VAL A 143 -6.81 -7.24 6.85
C VAL A 143 -6.54 -6.06 7.77
N ILE A 144 -7.58 -5.55 8.48
CA ILE A 144 -7.41 -4.43 9.40
C ILE A 144 -6.51 -4.81 10.57
N ASP A 145 -6.67 -6.01 11.12
CA ASP A 145 -5.87 -6.50 12.24
C ASP A 145 -4.41 -6.71 11.79
N GLU A 146 -4.16 -7.33 10.64
CA GLU A 146 -2.83 -7.47 10.04
C GLU A 146 -2.15 -6.10 9.82
N VAL A 147 -2.87 -5.10 9.29
CA VAL A 147 -2.34 -3.74 9.07
C VAL A 147 -2.03 -3.02 10.39
N ARG A 148 -2.83 -3.27 11.46
CA ARG A 148 -2.59 -2.69 12.79
C ARG A 148 -1.36 -3.28 13.46
N GLU A 149 -1.14 -4.59 13.30
CA GLU A 149 0.02 -5.27 13.86
C GLU A 149 1.32 -4.90 13.13
N GLN A 150 1.23 -4.63 11.83
CA GLN A 150 2.35 -4.23 10.99
C GLN A 150 2.47 -2.71 10.89
N GLN A 151 3.30 -2.13 11.76
CA GLN A 151 3.61 -0.71 11.68
C GLN A 151 4.36 -0.42 10.37
N GLY A 152 3.82 0.48 9.56
CA GLY A 152 4.50 0.90 8.33
C GLY A 152 3.71 0.69 7.05
N ILE A 153 2.50 0.14 7.13
CA ILE A 153 1.61 0.00 5.98
C ILE A 153 0.71 1.24 5.84
N LEU A 154 0.69 1.81 4.65
CA LEU A 154 -0.28 2.80 4.19
C LEU A 154 -1.29 2.07 3.32
N LEU A 155 -2.43 1.73 3.89
CA LEU A 155 -3.50 1.06 3.18
C LEU A 155 -4.31 2.07 2.36
N PHE A 156 -4.31 1.91 1.05
CA PHE A 156 -5.18 2.66 0.15
C PHE A 156 -6.41 1.83 -0.19
N ILE A 157 -7.58 2.39 0.06
CA ILE A 157 -8.87 1.77 -0.24
C ILE A 157 -9.53 2.61 -1.33
N ASP A 158 -9.63 2.04 -2.53
CA ASP A 158 -10.38 2.68 -3.62
C ASP A 158 -11.88 2.40 -3.46
N GLU A 159 -12.70 3.32 -3.92
CA GLU A 159 -14.17 3.20 -3.92
C GLU A 159 -14.76 2.77 -2.56
N ILE A 160 -14.30 3.38 -1.46
CA ILE A 160 -14.72 3.04 -0.08
C ILE A 160 -16.25 3.04 0.11
N HIS A 161 -16.99 3.75 -0.76
CA HIS A 161 -18.45 3.77 -0.75
C HIS A 161 -19.08 2.40 -1.03
N THR A 162 -18.36 1.48 -1.67
CA THR A 162 -18.83 0.11 -1.93
C THR A 162 -19.00 -0.68 -0.62
N ILE A 163 -18.17 -0.42 0.39
CA ILE A 163 -18.29 -1.04 1.72
C ILE A 163 -19.56 -0.55 2.41
N ILE A 164 -19.87 0.76 2.28
CA ILE A 164 -21.03 1.38 2.94
C ILE A 164 -22.33 0.90 2.29
N GLY A 165 -22.35 0.75 0.96
CA GLY A 165 -23.50 0.25 0.21
C GLY A 165 -23.85 -1.21 0.51
N ALA A 166 -22.85 -2.05 0.75
CA ALA A 166 -23.05 -3.45 1.14
C ALA A 166 -23.61 -3.59 2.56
N GLY A 167 -23.51 -2.54 3.40
CA GLY A 167 -24.03 -2.51 4.79
C GLY A 167 -25.44 -1.98 4.96
N GLY A 168 -26.00 -1.29 3.97
CA GLY A 168 -27.23 -0.49 4.11
C GLY A 168 -28.54 -1.04 3.53
N ALA A 169 -28.52 -2.16 2.80
CA ALA A 169 -29.69 -2.55 2.00
C ALA A 169 -30.72 -3.45 2.71
N GLU A 170 -30.44 -4.00 3.89
CA GLU A 170 -31.38 -4.90 4.58
C GLU A 170 -32.04 -4.34 5.86
N GLY A 171 -31.66 -3.16 6.32
CA GLY A 171 -32.26 -2.56 7.52
C GLY A 171 -33.34 -1.51 7.27
N ALA A 172 -33.63 -1.16 6.03
CA ALA A 172 -34.55 -0.04 5.70
C ALA A 172 -35.96 -0.45 5.24
N LEU A 173 -36.28 -1.72 5.19
CA LEU A 173 -37.61 -2.18 4.68
C LEU A 173 -38.56 -2.71 5.74
N ASP A 174 -38.20 -2.72 7.03
CA ASP A 174 -39.07 -3.28 8.08
C ASP A 174 -39.58 -2.28 9.12
N ALA A 175 -39.62 -0.99 8.78
CA ALA A 175 -40.14 0.07 9.67
C ALA A 175 -41.40 0.78 9.09
N SER A 176 -42.19 0.10 8.24
CA SER A 176 -43.48 0.62 7.79
C SER A 176 -44.51 -0.51 7.65
N ASN A 177 -44.91 -1.08 8.80
CA ASN A 177 -46.20 -1.68 9.00
C ASN A 177 -46.67 -1.51 10.43
#